data_0630ab70e04ce04535fa7e8ec1c6ed69
#
_entry.id   0630ab70e04ce04535fa7e8ec1c6ed69
#
_cell.length_a   1.000
_cell.length_b   1.000
_cell.length_c   1.000
_cell.angle_alpha   90.00
_cell.angle_beta   90.00
_cell.angle_gamma   90.00
#
_symmetry.space_group_name_H-M   'P 1'
#
loop_
_entity.id
_entity.type
_entity.pdbx_description
1 polymer ?
#
loop_
_entity_poly.entity_id
_entity_poly.type
_entity_poly.pdbx_seq_one_letter_code
_entity_poly.pdbx_strand_id
1 'polypeptide(L)'
;MLKKLMMSFAFAAIAAYANTHDSAAFRVIAVGNAAEHGYTPQISNERGIKVTVTPQSISSEAKTWDFRVVLETHTQDLSDDLSKSSVLIADGKQYLPIAWEGAPPGGHHRKGLLRFKAIAPQPKSMELQIRLAGDASPRSFKWLQK
;
A
#
# COMPACT_ATOMS: atom_id res chain seq x y z
N MET A 1 -38.06 76.82 -23.99
CA MET A 1 -37.26 77.65 -23.10
C MET A 1 -36.51 76.73 -22.15
N LEU A 2 -35.31 76.99 -22.01
CA LEU A 2 -34.33 76.65 -21.02
C LEU A 2 -33.76 75.20 -21.14
N LYS A 3 -32.66 75.11 -21.83
CA LYS A 3 -31.25 75.24 -21.35
C LYS A 3 -30.90 74.22 -20.32
N LYS A 4 -30.14 73.28 -20.85
CA LYS A 4 -28.70 73.11 -20.58
C LYS A 4 -28.40 72.60 -19.16
N LEU A 5 -27.72 71.46 -19.05
CA LEU A 5 -26.28 71.56 -18.98
C LEU A 5 -25.68 70.16 -19.22
N MET A 6 -24.87 70.08 -20.22
CA MET A 6 -23.90 68.96 -20.35
C MET A 6 -22.90 69.05 -19.23
N MET A 7 -22.68 67.95 -18.57
CA MET A 7 -21.43 67.74 -17.83
C MET A 7 -20.89 66.39 -18.17
N SER A 8 -19.96 66.47 -19.07
CA SER A 8 -19.07 65.36 -19.46
C SER A 8 -18.16 65.01 -18.29
N PHE A 9 -18.28 63.83 -17.70
CA PHE A 9 -17.23 63.32 -16.88
C PHE A 9 -16.61 62.12 -17.61
N ALA A 10 -15.47 62.41 -18.13
CA ALA A 10 -14.56 61.39 -18.61
C ALA A 10 -14.06 60.60 -17.37
N PHE A 11 -14.52 59.39 -17.22
CA PHE A 11 -13.87 58.46 -16.30
C PHE A 11 -12.78 57.72 -17.06
N ALA A 12 -11.57 58.06 -16.73
CA ALA A 12 -10.39 57.30 -17.15
C ALA A 12 -10.50 55.88 -16.63
N ALA A 13 -10.62 54.93 -17.52
CA ALA A 13 -10.49 53.54 -17.21
C ALA A 13 -9.05 53.24 -16.89
N ILE A 14 -8.76 53.11 -15.63
CA ILE A 14 -7.50 52.51 -15.17
C ILE A 14 -7.66 51.02 -15.42
N ALA A 15 -7.04 50.55 -16.50
CA ALA A 15 -6.86 49.12 -16.71
C ALA A 15 -5.92 48.58 -15.59
N ALA A 16 -6.50 48.05 -14.55
CA ALA A 16 -5.77 47.21 -13.63
C ALA A 16 -5.39 45.94 -14.39
N TYR A 17 -4.15 45.86 -14.80
CA TYR A 17 -3.54 44.60 -15.18
C TYR A 17 -3.53 43.70 -13.93
N ALA A 18 -4.57 42.91 -13.81
CA ALA A 18 -4.50 41.77 -12.90
C ALA A 18 -3.48 40.80 -13.50
N ASN A 19 -2.31 40.85 -12.95
CA ASN A 19 -1.28 39.85 -13.18
C ASN A 19 -1.78 38.56 -12.54
N THR A 20 -2.54 37.81 -13.32
CA THR A 20 -2.83 36.42 -12.97
C THR A 20 -1.51 35.66 -13.08
N HIS A 21 -0.72 35.71 -12.02
CA HIS A 21 0.21 34.66 -11.77
C HIS A 21 -0.65 33.44 -11.60
N ASP A 22 -0.81 32.73 -12.69
CA ASP A 22 -1.19 31.34 -12.66
C ASP A 22 -0.09 30.59 -11.87
N SER A 23 -0.19 30.72 -10.57
CA SER A 23 0.45 29.79 -9.69
C SER A 23 -0.25 28.48 -10.00
N ALA A 24 0.29 27.75 -10.98
CA ALA A 24 0.11 26.33 -11.06
C ALA A 24 0.48 25.82 -9.68
N ALA A 25 -0.52 25.77 -8.81
CA ALA A 25 -0.41 25.07 -7.58
C ALA A 25 -0.03 23.65 -8.02
N PHE A 26 1.25 23.36 -7.92
CA PHE A 26 1.70 21.99 -7.82
C PHE A 26 0.88 21.42 -6.67
N ARG A 27 -0.27 20.87 -6.99
CA ARG A 27 -0.86 19.86 -6.14
C ARG A 27 0.19 18.78 -6.11
N VAL A 28 1.03 18.87 -5.12
CA VAL A 28 1.67 17.68 -4.58
C VAL A 28 0.49 16.80 -4.25
N ILE A 29 0.14 15.93 -5.20
CA ILE A 29 -0.63 14.77 -4.87
C ILE A 29 0.31 14.10 -3.88
N ALA A 30 0.09 14.35 -2.62
CA ALA A 30 0.59 13.47 -1.60
C ALA A 30 0.10 12.13 -2.09
N VAL A 31 1.01 11.34 -2.65
CA VAL A 31 0.81 9.91 -2.81
C VAL A 31 0.56 9.52 -1.37
N GLY A 32 -0.71 9.44 -1.02
CA GLY A 32 -1.12 9.02 0.29
C GLY A 32 -0.39 7.72 0.49
N ASN A 33 0.61 7.76 1.35
CA ASN A 33 1.16 6.53 1.86
C ASN A 33 -0.06 5.76 2.31
N ALA A 34 -0.29 4.60 1.71
CA ALA A 34 -1.32 3.65 2.13
C ALA A 34 -1.00 3.08 3.53
N ALA A 35 -0.38 3.89 4.37
CA ALA A 35 -0.13 3.71 5.79
C ALA A 35 -1.34 4.08 6.64
N GLU A 36 -2.49 4.34 6.03
CA GLU A 36 -3.66 4.79 6.79
C GLU A 36 -4.31 3.72 7.66
N HIS A 37 -3.87 2.48 7.56
CA HIS A 37 -4.35 1.40 8.44
C HIS A 37 -3.21 0.70 9.16
N GLY A 38 -2.23 1.46 9.60
CA GLY A 38 -1.38 1.24 10.77
C GLY A 38 -0.79 -0.15 11.05
N TYR A 39 -0.70 -1.03 10.06
CA TYR A 39 -0.02 -2.30 10.25
C TYR A 39 1.48 -2.12 10.08
N THR A 40 2.22 -2.37 11.17
CA THR A 40 3.68 -2.33 11.12
C THR A 40 4.24 -3.54 10.37
N PRO A 41 5.32 -3.35 9.59
CA PRO A 41 6.06 -4.46 9.03
C PRO A 41 6.55 -5.41 10.13
N GLN A 42 6.50 -6.70 9.86
CA GLN A 42 7.08 -7.72 10.74
C GLN A 42 8.19 -8.47 10.03
N ILE A 43 9.18 -8.89 10.79
CA ILE A 43 10.41 -9.48 10.28
C ILE A 43 10.66 -10.80 11.00
N SER A 44 10.99 -11.84 10.23
CA SER A 44 11.60 -13.07 10.70
C SER A 44 12.98 -13.18 10.06
N ASN A 45 13.98 -13.54 10.85
CA ASN A 45 15.32 -13.81 10.35
C ASN A 45 15.78 -15.17 10.90
N GLU A 46 15.59 -16.21 10.11
CA GLU A 46 15.85 -17.58 10.49
C GLU A 46 16.62 -18.28 9.38
N ARG A 47 17.57 -19.13 9.76
CA ARG A 47 18.37 -19.95 8.83
C ARG A 47 19.06 -19.13 7.71
N GLY A 48 19.45 -17.89 7.99
CA GLY A 48 20.11 -17.02 7.00
C GLY A 48 19.17 -16.44 5.94
N ILE A 49 17.86 -16.56 6.11
CA ILE A 49 16.85 -15.93 5.28
C ILE A 49 16.05 -14.94 6.12
N LYS A 50 16.10 -13.68 5.73
CA LYS A 50 15.26 -12.63 6.29
C LYS A 50 13.98 -12.51 5.46
N VAL A 51 12.85 -12.56 6.14
CA VAL A 51 11.51 -12.36 5.56
C VAL A 51 10.89 -11.14 6.22
N THR A 52 10.52 -10.17 5.41
CA THR A 52 9.77 -8.98 5.86
C THR A 52 8.38 -9.01 5.26
N VAL A 53 7.37 -8.89 6.10
CA VAL A 53 5.96 -8.85 5.67
C VAL A 53 5.31 -7.55 6.11
N THR A 54 4.66 -6.88 5.17
CA THR A 54 3.92 -5.63 5.39
C THR A 54 2.53 -5.74 4.78
N PRO A 55 1.45 -5.73 5.58
CA PRO A 55 0.10 -5.61 5.03
C PRO A 55 -0.06 -4.31 4.27
N GLN A 56 -0.64 -4.34 3.07
CA GLN A 56 -0.77 -3.17 2.19
C GLN A 56 -2.22 -2.68 2.09
N SER A 57 -3.13 -3.55 1.73
CA SER A 57 -4.51 -3.18 1.40
C SER A 57 -5.47 -4.05 2.19
N ILE A 58 -5.50 -3.85 3.50
CA ILE A 58 -6.36 -4.61 4.41
C ILE A 58 -7.53 -3.72 4.81
N SER A 59 -8.61 -3.77 4.06
CA SER A 59 -9.84 -3.06 4.40
C SER A 59 -11.06 -3.90 4.07
N SER A 60 -12.19 -3.61 4.73
CA SER A 60 -13.48 -4.25 4.45
C SER A 60 -14.02 -3.94 3.06
N GLU A 61 -13.58 -2.85 2.46
CA GLU A 61 -14.03 -2.38 1.14
C GLU A 61 -13.18 -2.94 -0.01
N ALA A 62 -11.99 -3.45 0.31
CA ALA A 62 -11.12 -4.04 -0.68
C ALA A 62 -11.70 -5.36 -1.21
N LYS A 63 -11.47 -5.64 -2.49
CA LYS A 63 -11.81 -6.95 -3.08
C LYS A 63 -10.78 -8.02 -2.75
N THR A 64 -9.54 -7.60 -2.59
CA THR A 64 -8.40 -8.44 -2.25
C THR A 64 -7.59 -7.79 -1.15
N TRP A 65 -6.91 -8.64 -0.39
CA TRP A 65 -5.93 -8.22 0.61
C TRP A 65 -4.54 -8.58 0.15
N ASP A 66 -3.65 -7.61 0.17
CA ASP A 66 -2.29 -7.75 -0.31
C ASP A 66 -1.30 -7.63 0.85
N PHE A 67 -0.37 -8.57 0.91
CA PHE A 67 0.77 -8.54 1.81
C PHE A 67 2.04 -8.40 0.98
N ARG A 68 2.76 -7.31 1.18
CA ARG A 68 4.09 -7.17 0.60
C ARG A 68 5.05 -8.09 1.34
N VAL A 69 5.69 -8.96 0.59
CA VAL A 69 6.69 -9.90 1.12
C VAL A 69 8.03 -9.61 0.46
N VAL A 70 9.07 -9.50 1.28
CA VAL A 70 10.45 -9.37 0.84
C VAL A 70 11.26 -10.47 1.49
N LEU A 71 11.98 -11.25 0.67
CA LEU A 71 12.91 -12.28 1.11
C LEU A 71 14.32 -11.89 0.70
N GLU A 72 15.24 -12.02 1.64
CA GLU A 72 16.66 -11.67 1.45
C GLU A 72 17.54 -12.75 2.08
N THR A 73 18.55 -13.19 1.35
CA THR A 73 19.56 -14.12 1.83
C THR A 73 20.90 -13.87 1.14
N HIS A 74 21.97 -14.39 1.71
CA HIS A 74 23.30 -14.36 1.09
C HIS A 74 23.84 -15.75 0.78
N THR A 75 23.15 -16.81 1.23
CA THR A 75 23.71 -18.15 1.25
C THR A 75 22.84 -19.22 0.61
N GLN A 76 21.59 -18.90 0.27
CA GLN A 76 20.61 -19.88 -0.18
C GLN A 76 19.89 -19.38 -1.45
N ASP A 77 19.32 -20.29 -2.20
CA ASP A 77 18.41 -19.97 -3.29
C ASP A 77 16.97 -19.91 -2.79
N LEU A 78 16.27 -18.85 -3.15
CA LEU A 78 14.89 -18.59 -2.73
C LEU A 78 13.90 -19.24 -3.71
N SER A 79 13.88 -20.56 -3.75
CA SER A 79 13.16 -21.37 -4.75
C SER A 79 11.69 -21.66 -4.40
N ASP A 80 11.22 -21.29 -3.20
CA ASP A 80 9.86 -21.61 -2.77
C ASP A 80 8.78 -20.92 -3.59
N ASP A 81 7.69 -21.64 -3.88
CA ASP A 81 6.47 -21.05 -4.42
C ASP A 81 5.63 -20.49 -3.26
N LEU A 82 5.69 -19.19 -3.07
CA LEU A 82 5.01 -18.53 -1.94
C LEU A 82 3.49 -18.66 -1.99
N SER A 83 2.90 -18.86 -3.16
CA SER A 83 1.46 -19.09 -3.27
C SER A 83 1.04 -20.45 -2.70
N LYS A 84 1.96 -21.40 -2.62
CA LYS A 84 1.72 -22.74 -2.07
C LYS A 84 2.28 -22.91 -0.66
N SER A 85 3.28 -22.13 -0.31
CA SER A 85 3.96 -22.25 1.00
C SER A 85 3.45 -21.28 2.06
N SER A 86 2.37 -20.55 1.76
CA SER A 86 1.80 -19.56 2.66
C SER A 86 0.33 -19.81 2.97
N VAL A 87 -0.10 -19.41 4.16
CA VAL A 87 -1.50 -19.43 4.59
C VAL A 87 -1.79 -18.22 5.47
N LEU A 88 -2.94 -17.59 5.25
CA LEU A 88 -3.44 -16.53 6.12
C LEU A 88 -4.45 -17.14 7.10
N ILE A 89 -4.24 -16.94 8.38
CA ILE A 89 -5.17 -17.32 9.44
C ILE A 89 -5.83 -16.04 9.95
N ALA A 90 -7.15 -15.99 9.87
CA ALA A 90 -7.94 -14.87 10.32
C ALA A 90 -9.04 -15.36 11.26
N ASP A 91 -9.02 -14.90 12.52
CA ASP A 91 -9.91 -15.38 13.58
C ASP A 91 -10.02 -16.92 13.63
N GLY A 92 -8.86 -17.60 13.51
CA GLY A 92 -8.75 -19.05 13.54
C GLY A 92 -9.11 -19.80 12.26
N LYS A 93 -9.56 -19.11 11.21
CA LYS A 93 -9.87 -19.71 9.90
C LYS A 93 -8.68 -19.55 8.95
N GLN A 94 -8.43 -20.58 8.15
CA GLN A 94 -7.33 -20.59 7.18
C GLN A 94 -7.83 -20.16 5.79
N TYR A 95 -7.02 -19.34 5.11
CA TYR A 95 -7.25 -18.87 3.76
C TYR A 95 -5.98 -19.05 2.93
N LEU A 96 -6.13 -19.59 1.74
CA LEU A 96 -5.02 -19.76 0.82
C LEU A 96 -4.82 -18.51 -0.04
N PRO A 97 -3.57 -18.21 -0.44
CA PRO A 97 -3.32 -17.15 -1.40
C PRO A 97 -4.02 -17.44 -2.74
N ILE A 98 -4.48 -16.39 -3.39
CA ILE A 98 -5.01 -16.48 -4.77
C ILE A 98 -3.94 -16.18 -5.81
N ALA A 99 -2.88 -15.45 -5.44
CA ALA A 99 -1.77 -15.16 -6.34
C ALA A 99 -0.51 -14.74 -5.58
N TRP A 100 0.63 -14.96 -6.21
CA TRP A 100 1.88 -14.27 -5.96
C TRP A 100 2.19 -13.38 -7.16
N GLU A 101 2.28 -12.07 -6.94
CA GLU A 101 2.64 -11.08 -7.96
C GLU A 101 3.99 -10.46 -7.61
N GLY A 102 5.04 -10.97 -8.19
CA GLY A 102 6.39 -10.52 -7.88
C GLY A 102 7.47 -11.34 -8.56
N ALA A 103 8.68 -11.24 -8.03
CA ALA A 103 9.83 -11.97 -8.55
C ALA A 103 9.58 -13.49 -8.58
N PRO A 104 9.96 -14.18 -9.66
CA PRO A 104 9.84 -15.64 -9.76
C PRO A 104 10.70 -16.34 -8.71
N PRO A 105 10.47 -17.64 -8.46
CA PRO A 105 11.36 -18.45 -7.63
C PRO A 105 12.81 -18.36 -8.11
N GLY A 106 13.74 -18.31 -7.15
CA GLY A 106 15.19 -18.28 -7.41
C GLY A 106 15.85 -16.99 -6.93
N GLY A 107 17.19 -17.04 -6.88
CA GLY A 107 18.03 -15.93 -6.49
C GLY A 107 18.07 -15.65 -4.99
N HIS A 108 18.72 -14.56 -4.63
CA HIS A 108 18.97 -14.18 -3.23
C HIS A 108 18.07 -13.05 -2.72
N HIS A 109 17.32 -12.42 -3.60
CA HIS A 109 16.39 -11.34 -3.27
C HIS A 109 15.09 -11.53 -4.04
N ARG A 110 13.99 -11.60 -3.33
CA ARG A 110 12.66 -11.68 -3.92
C ARG A 110 11.73 -10.71 -3.23
N LYS A 111 10.91 -10.02 -4.01
CA LYS A 111 9.85 -9.13 -3.49
C LYS A 111 8.61 -9.25 -4.34
N GLY A 112 7.47 -9.09 -3.74
CA GLY A 112 6.19 -9.08 -4.43
C GLY A 112 5.02 -8.94 -3.47
N LEU A 113 3.83 -9.13 -4.00
CA LEU A 113 2.58 -9.13 -3.28
C LEU A 113 2.00 -10.54 -3.22
N LEU A 114 1.75 -10.99 -2.01
CA LEU A 114 1.00 -12.20 -1.76
C LEU A 114 -0.46 -11.79 -1.56
N ARG A 115 -1.30 -12.20 -2.47
CA ARG A 115 -2.68 -11.76 -2.55
C ARG A 115 -3.65 -12.80 -2.03
N PHE A 116 -4.62 -12.34 -1.25
CA PHE A 116 -5.73 -13.14 -0.73
C PHE A 116 -7.07 -12.52 -1.13
N LYS A 117 -8.11 -13.32 -1.15
CA LYS A 117 -9.47 -12.79 -1.19
C LYS A 117 -9.73 -11.99 0.09
N ALA A 118 -10.36 -10.84 -0.03
CA ALA A 118 -10.75 -10.06 1.15
C ALA A 118 -11.70 -10.85 2.04
N ILE A 119 -11.56 -10.69 3.35
CA ILE A 119 -12.33 -11.39 4.37
C ILE A 119 -13.36 -10.43 4.95
N ALA A 120 -14.61 -10.82 4.92
CA ALA A 120 -15.71 -10.08 5.52
C ALA A 120 -16.53 -11.02 6.43
N PRO A 121 -16.94 -10.53 7.61
CA PRO A 121 -16.55 -9.27 8.24
C PRO A 121 -15.05 -9.22 8.54
N GLN A 122 -14.53 -8.01 8.78
CA GLN A 122 -13.11 -7.83 9.05
C GLN A 122 -12.72 -8.56 10.34
N PRO A 123 -11.67 -9.42 10.32
CA PRO A 123 -11.28 -10.22 11.47
C PRO A 123 -10.59 -9.36 12.53
N LYS A 124 -10.64 -9.80 13.77
CA LYS A 124 -9.96 -9.14 14.90
C LYS A 124 -8.46 -9.44 14.92
N SER A 125 -8.06 -10.57 14.40
CA SER A 125 -6.67 -11.00 14.32
C SER A 125 -6.34 -11.60 12.97
N MET A 126 -5.11 -11.38 12.54
CA MET A 126 -4.54 -11.95 11.32
C MET A 126 -3.16 -12.51 11.62
N GLU A 127 -2.87 -13.68 11.08
CA GLU A 127 -1.57 -14.31 11.12
C GLU A 127 -1.22 -14.81 9.72
N LEU A 128 -0.20 -14.25 9.10
CA LEU A 128 0.36 -14.84 7.89
C LEU A 128 1.44 -15.83 8.27
N GLN A 129 1.30 -17.04 7.83
CA GLN A 129 2.32 -18.07 7.97
C GLN A 129 2.98 -18.34 6.63
N ILE A 130 4.31 -18.38 6.61
CA ILE A 130 5.12 -18.71 5.44
C ILE A 130 6.09 -19.82 5.83
N ARG A 131 6.05 -20.95 5.15
CA ARG A 131 6.99 -22.05 5.33
C ARG A 131 7.96 -22.10 4.16
N LEU A 132 9.22 -21.86 4.41
CA LEU A 132 10.28 -22.00 3.42
C LEU A 132 10.91 -23.40 3.53
N ALA A 133 11.55 -23.83 2.44
CA ALA A 133 12.26 -25.09 2.42
C ALA A 133 13.30 -25.19 3.55
N GLY A 134 13.24 -26.27 4.31
CA GLY A 134 14.11 -26.50 5.47
C GLY A 134 13.65 -25.84 6.77
N ASP A 135 12.59 -25.06 6.81
CA ASP A 135 12.02 -24.54 8.04
C ASP A 135 11.33 -25.70 8.82
N ALA A 136 11.64 -25.82 10.11
CA ALA A 136 11.02 -26.83 10.98
C ALA A 136 9.53 -26.54 11.22
N SER A 137 9.18 -25.26 11.29
CA SER A 137 7.80 -24.76 11.45
C SER A 137 7.59 -23.53 10.55
N PRO A 138 6.34 -23.21 10.20
CA PRO A 138 6.07 -21.96 9.48
C PRO A 138 6.50 -20.73 10.28
N ARG A 139 7.03 -19.74 9.59
CA ARG A 139 7.27 -18.40 10.14
C ARG A 139 5.96 -17.68 10.31
N SER A 140 5.75 -17.05 11.45
CA SER A 140 4.46 -16.45 11.83
C SER A 140 4.59 -14.93 11.95
N PHE A 141 3.70 -14.23 11.27
CA PHE A 141 3.60 -12.76 11.27
C PHE A 141 2.19 -12.38 11.70
N LYS A 142 2.05 -11.67 12.84
CA LYS A 142 0.76 -11.48 13.51
C LYS A 142 0.40 -10.01 13.62
N TRP A 143 -0.85 -9.68 13.34
CA TRP A 143 -1.43 -8.35 13.55
C TRP A 143 -2.77 -8.44 14.24
N LEU A 144 -3.00 -7.51 15.14
CA LEU A 144 -4.30 -7.30 15.74
C LEU A 144 -4.94 -6.07 15.09
N GLN A 145 -6.23 -6.15 14.84
CA GLN A 145 -7.01 -4.99 14.48
C GLN A 145 -7.20 -4.10 15.71
N LYS A 146 -7.00 -2.82 15.51
CA LYS A 146 -7.29 -1.80 16.53
C LYS A 146 -8.74 -1.35 16.42
#